data_b2bd82da470a770c9c1277aeec1fe72d
#
_entry.id   b2bd82da470a770c9c1277aeec1fe72d
#
_cell.length_a   1.000
_cell.length_b   1.000
_cell.length_c   1.000
_cell.angle_alpha   90.00
_cell.angle_beta   90.00
_cell.angle_gamma   90.00
#
_symmetry.space_group_name_H-M   'P 1'
#
loop_
_entity.id
_entity.type
_entity.pdbx_description
1 polymer ?
#
loop_
_entity_poly.entity_id
_entity_poly.type
_entity_poly.pdbx_seq_one_letter_code
_entity_poly.pdbx_strand_id
1 'polypeptide(L)'
;LDKYKPDLVHVKVQLSEKRVNENIRITIPALNVLRQLSTDSTGMAQTSIKVKRLQRWSPQTPQLYLVQLATRSDTIKEELGFRNLYIKGKQIYLNGSPVFMKGISFHEEIAQRQGRAFSQQDAVALLSEAKSLGANLIRLAHYPQNEYIVRLAEKMGFMLWEEIPLWQNIDFTSKATLQKALTMHSEMIMRDRNRCALTFWGIANETSPSKSRNSFLKEIINNCQKMDTTRLLTAAFDKVKWNGDTQTFELEDTLTEYLDVVSINKYMGWYHPWPIKPSEISWNICPDKPLFISEFGGEALYGQSGDATVASSWSEEYQERLYKDNLEMFISIPNLTGIAPWILFDFRSPYRFHPLNQNGWNRKGLISDQGYRKKAWYVINEFYKNINF
;
A
#
# COMPACT_ATOMS: atom_id res chain seq x y z
N LEU A 1 10.59 13.17 9.73
CA LEU A 1 11.83 13.87 9.39
C LEU A 1 11.56 15.05 8.47
N ASP A 2 12.43 16.04 8.53
CA ASP A 2 12.45 17.13 7.56
C ASP A 2 12.80 16.61 6.17
N LYS A 3 12.13 17.12 5.14
CA LYS A 3 12.32 16.67 3.75
C LYS A 3 13.75 16.95 3.23
N TYR A 4 14.36 18.07 3.65
CA TYR A 4 15.63 18.53 3.15
C TYR A 4 16.78 18.43 4.18
N LYS A 5 16.43 18.22 5.47
CA LYS A 5 17.38 18.09 6.57
C LYS A 5 17.15 16.74 7.28
N PRO A 6 17.73 15.65 6.77
CA PRO A 6 17.42 14.30 7.21
C PRO A 6 17.88 13.94 8.64
N ASP A 7 18.52 14.88 9.34
CA ASP A 7 18.88 14.82 10.76
C ASP A 7 17.94 15.64 11.66
N LEU A 8 16.93 16.33 11.07
CA LEU A 8 16.00 17.18 11.79
C LEU A 8 14.64 16.47 11.95
N VAL A 9 14.28 16.18 13.20
CA VAL A 9 12.99 15.58 13.57
C VAL A 9 12.03 16.66 14.06
N HIS A 10 10.90 16.80 13.39
CA HIS A 10 9.81 17.65 13.86
C HIS A 10 8.89 16.84 14.76
N VAL A 11 8.60 17.38 15.93
CA VAL A 11 7.69 16.79 16.90
C VAL A 11 6.57 17.79 17.18
N LYS A 12 5.33 17.30 17.08
CA LYS A 12 4.12 18.02 17.44
C LYS A 12 3.32 17.15 18.39
N VAL A 13 3.00 17.69 19.54
CA VAL A 13 2.20 17.02 20.59
C VAL A 13 0.93 17.82 20.79
N GLN A 14 -0.21 17.14 20.79
CA GLN A 14 -1.52 17.71 21.10
C GLN A 14 -2.08 16.96 22.30
N LEU A 15 -2.41 17.67 23.36
CA LEU A 15 -3.12 17.11 24.51
C LEU A 15 -4.61 16.93 24.18
N SER A 16 -5.24 15.92 24.74
CA SER A 16 -6.69 15.69 24.63
C SER A 16 -7.49 16.82 25.25
N GLU A 17 -6.97 17.44 26.31
CA GLU A 17 -7.53 18.62 26.96
C GLU A 17 -6.70 19.86 26.60
N LYS A 18 -7.38 21.03 26.50
CA LYS A 18 -6.70 22.32 26.28
C LYS A 18 -6.06 22.79 27.59
N ARG A 19 -4.89 22.26 27.91
CA ARG A 19 -4.09 22.69 29.07
C ARG A 19 -2.98 23.61 28.59
N VAL A 20 -3.02 24.85 29.09
CA VAL A 20 -2.01 25.89 28.80
C VAL A 20 -0.84 25.73 29.74
N ASN A 21 0.39 25.91 29.21
CA ASN A 21 1.63 25.81 29.99
C ASN A 21 1.85 24.45 30.67
N GLU A 22 1.20 23.37 30.17
CA GLU A 22 1.54 22.01 30.58
C GLU A 22 2.93 21.63 30.09
N ASN A 23 3.76 21.12 30.98
CA ASN A 23 5.11 20.72 30.67
C ASN A 23 5.12 19.32 30.02
N ILE A 24 5.65 19.23 28.82
CA ILE A 24 5.82 17.96 28.08
C ILE A 24 7.31 17.63 27.99
N ARG A 25 7.68 16.47 28.49
CA ARG A 25 9.03 15.92 28.36
C ARG A 25 9.06 14.89 27.23
N ILE A 26 9.94 15.10 26.26
CA ILE A 26 10.22 14.19 25.15
C ILE A 26 11.56 13.52 25.42
N THR A 27 11.59 12.17 25.38
CA THR A 27 12.81 11.40 25.57
C THR A 27 12.95 10.34 24.46
N ILE A 28 14.15 10.26 23.86
CA ILE A 28 14.55 9.16 22.97
C ILE A 28 15.91 8.69 23.45
N PRO A 29 15.95 7.69 24.39
CA PRO A 29 17.16 7.34 25.09
C PRO A 29 18.32 6.93 24.18
N ALA A 30 18.04 6.07 23.18
CA ALA A 30 19.04 5.58 22.23
C ALA A 30 19.69 6.69 21.36
N LEU A 31 19.08 7.87 21.29
CA LEU A 31 19.58 9.02 20.54
C LEU A 31 20.07 10.16 21.45
N ASN A 32 20.12 9.93 22.77
CA ASN A 32 20.47 10.94 23.79
C ASN A 32 19.61 12.21 23.66
N VAL A 33 18.34 12.04 23.33
CA VAL A 33 17.39 13.16 23.21
C VAL A 33 16.62 13.30 24.51
N LEU A 34 16.67 14.50 25.08
CA LEU A 34 15.79 14.98 26.14
C LEU A 34 15.40 16.41 25.80
N ARG A 35 14.07 16.69 25.73
CA ARG A 35 13.52 18.02 25.50
C ARG A 35 12.34 18.25 26.41
N GLN A 36 12.21 19.51 26.86
CA GLN A 36 11.04 19.98 27.59
C GLN A 36 10.39 21.09 26.77
N LEU A 37 9.07 21.05 26.69
CA LEU A 37 8.22 21.99 25.99
C LEU A 37 7.06 22.38 26.88
N SER A 38 6.49 23.55 26.62
CA SER A 38 5.22 23.98 27.22
C SER A 38 4.15 24.05 26.14
N THR A 39 2.93 23.67 26.48
CA THR A 39 1.78 23.79 25.58
C THR A 39 1.30 25.25 25.50
N ASP A 40 0.80 25.61 24.33
CA ASP A 40 0.13 26.87 24.06
C ASP A 40 -1.33 26.86 24.54
N SER A 41 -2.10 27.94 24.25
CA SER A 41 -3.51 28.09 24.58
C SER A 41 -4.44 27.05 23.96
N THR A 42 -3.98 26.29 22.97
CA THR A 42 -4.73 25.19 22.32
C THR A 42 -4.40 23.82 22.90
N GLY A 43 -3.45 23.74 23.86
CA GLY A 43 -2.93 22.49 24.40
C GLY A 43 -1.90 21.81 23.45
N MET A 44 -1.30 22.58 22.54
CA MET A 44 -0.31 22.09 21.57
C MET A 44 1.10 22.50 21.97
N ALA A 45 2.07 21.62 21.74
CA ALA A 45 3.49 21.93 21.80
C ALA A 45 4.21 21.39 20.58
N GLN A 46 5.17 22.11 20.05
CA GLN A 46 5.96 21.69 18.89
C GLN A 46 7.43 22.09 19.01
N THR A 47 8.29 21.27 18.43
CA THR A 47 9.73 21.53 18.38
C THR A 47 10.38 20.83 17.19
N SER A 48 11.59 21.29 16.86
CA SER A 48 12.46 20.61 15.92
C SER A 48 13.75 20.19 16.62
N ILE A 49 14.09 18.92 16.52
CA ILE A 49 15.20 18.30 17.23
C ILE A 49 16.24 17.84 16.20
N LYS A 50 17.45 18.40 16.26
CA LYS A 50 18.56 17.88 15.47
C LYS A 50 19.12 16.65 16.15
N VAL A 51 19.05 15.49 15.44
CA VAL A 51 19.44 14.17 15.97
C VAL A 51 20.71 13.71 15.29
N LYS A 52 21.78 13.57 16.06
CA LYS A 52 23.04 13.02 15.55
C LYS A 52 22.96 11.49 15.48
N ARG A 53 23.58 10.89 14.45
CA ARG A 53 23.67 9.43 14.27
C ARG A 53 22.32 8.72 14.17
N LEU A 54 21.32 9.38 13.57
CA LEU A 54 20.02 8.79 13.33
C LEU A 54 20.13 7.68 12.26
N GLN A 55 19.95 6.41 12.68
CA GLN A 55 19.79 5.30 11.77
C GLN A 55 18.36 5.32 11.24
N ARG A 56 18.20 5.60 9.96
CA ARG A 56 16.88 5.72 9.32
C ARG A 56 16.31 4.35 9.04
N TRP A 57 15.02 4.23 9.23
CA TRP A 57 14.26 3.03 8.93
C TRP A 57 14.24 2.75 7.42
N SER A 58 14.43 1.49 7.05
CA SER A 58 14.21 0.96 5.70
C SER A 58 13.77 -0.51 5.78
N PRO A 59 13.26 -1.11 4.68
CA PRO A 59 12.95 -2.55 4.65
C PRO A 59 14.12 -3.45 5.02
N GLN A 60 15.34 -3.06 4.68
CA GLN A 60 16.58 -3.80 4.99
C GLN A 60 17.06 -3.56 6.42
N THR A 61 16.74 -2.40 6.98
CA THR A 61 17.16 -2.00 8.32
C THR A 61 15.96 -1.35 9.04
N PRO A 62 15.03 -2.16 9.57
CA PRO A 62 13.79 -1.66 10.19
C PRO A 62 14.02 -1.12 11.60
N GLN A 63 14.89 -0.10 11.71
CA GLN A 63 15.25 0.49 12.99
C GLN A 63 14.12 1.31 13.59
N LEU A 64 13.71 0.95 14.79
CA LEU A 64 12.76 1.69 15.61
C LEU A 64 13.42 2.21 16.87
N TYR A 65 12.91 3.32 17.39
CA TYR A 65 13.38 3.97 18.61
C TYR A 65 12.23 4.10 19.60
N LEU A 66 12.49 3.79 20.86
CA LEU A 66 11.55 4.09 21.93
C LEU A 66 11.48 5.61 22.11
N VAL A 67 10.32 6.18 21.82
CA VAL A 67 9.98 7.58 22.07
C VAL A 67 9.04 7.64 23.25
N GLN A 68 9.38 8.45 24.25
CA GLN A 68 8.54 8.67 25.41
C GLN A 68 8.09 10.12 25.45
N LEU A 69 6.80 10.32 25.65
CA LEU A 69 6.18 11.62 25.91
C LEU A 69 5.56 11.56 27.30
N ALA A 70 5.99 12.45 28.17
CA ALA A 70 5.48 12.51 29.55
C ALA A 70 5.00 13.90 29.89
N THR A 71 3.83 13.98 30.49
CA THR A 71 3.30 15.14 31.22
C THR A 71 3.42 14.90 32.72
N ARG A 72 2.88 15.78 33.52
CA ARG A 72 2.80 15.59 34.99
C ARG A 72 1.94 14.37 35.37
N SER A 73 0.91 14.06 34.58
CA SER A 73 -0.12 13.07 34.94
C SER A 73 -0.13 11.83 34.04
N ASP A 74 0.58 11.84 32.87
CA ASP A 74 0.50 10.76 31.91
C ASP A 74 1.84 10.53 31.18
N THR A 75 2.05 9.30 30.70
CA THR A 75 3.23 8.92 29.92
C THR A 75 2.86 7.97 28.79
N ILE A 76 3.15 8.38 27.58
CA ILE A 76 3.01 7.57 26.37
C ILE A 76 4.40 7.06 25.94
N LYS A 77 4.46 5.78 25.59
CA LYS A 77 5.67 5.14 25.04
C LYS A 77 5.33 4.50 23.70
N GLU A 78 6.07 4.88 22.66
CA GLU A 78 5.89 4.36 21.29
C GLU A 78 7.23 4.00 20.67
N GLU A 79 7.26 2.90 19.93
CA GLU A 79 8.39 2.58 19.06
C GLU A 79 8.15 3.23 17.69
N LEU A 80 9.01 4.15 17.29
CA LEU A 80 8.88 4.93 16.06
C LEU A 80 10.15 4.83 15.21
N GLY A 81 9.98 4.63 13.91
CA GLY A 81 11.06 4.75 12.94
C GLY A 81 11.07 6.14 12.28
N PHE A 82 12.21 6.49 11.73
CA PHE A 82 12.40 7.75 11.02
C PHE A 82 12.93 7.49 9.62
N ARG A 83 12.26 7.99 8.62
CA ARG A 83 12.65 7.85 7.23
C ARG A 83 12.39 9.12 6.42
N ASN A 84 13.02 9.23 5.27
CA ASN A 84 12.74 10.24 4.28
C ASN A 84 12.24 9.56 3.00
N LEU A 85 11.06 9.98 2.52
CA LEU A 85 10.40 9.43 1.33
C LEU A 85 10.03 10.59 0.41
N TYR A 86 10.42 10.50 -0.86
CA TYR A 86 10.12 11.55 -1.84
C TYR A 86 10.20 11.00 -3.28
N ILE A 87 9.66 11.76 -4.22
CA ILE A 87 9.77 11.50 -5.65
C ILE A 87 10.81 12.43 -6.26
N LYS A 88 11.64 11.86 -7.14
CA LYS A 88 12.54 12.61 -8.01
C LYS A 88 12.40 12.08 -9.45
N GLY A 89 11.84 12.90 -10.32
CA GLY A 89 11.44 12.48 -11.66
C GLY A 89 10.39 11.35 -11.60
N LYS A 90 10.68 10.25 -12.25
CA LYS A 90 9.80 9.08 -12.35
C LYS A 90 10.02 8.03 -11.26
N GLN A 91 10.86 8.31 -10.28
CA GLN A 91 11.30 7.32 -9.28
C GLN A 91 10.96 7.76 -7.87
N ILE A 92 10.67 6.75 -7.03
CA ILE A 92 10.45 6.91 -5.60
C ILE A 92 11.78 6.67 -4.87
N TYR A 93 12.12 7.57 -3.96
CA TYR A 93 13.35 7.51 -3.16
C TYR A 93 13.02 7.31 -1.69
N LEU A 94 13.69 6.33 -1.09
CA LEU A 94 13.67 6.10 0.35
C LEU A 94 15.08 6.36 0.91
N ASN A 95 15.19 7.32 1.82
CA ASN A 95 16.46 7.68 2.46
C ASN A 95 17.59 8.12 1.51
N GLY A 96 17.26 8.58 0.33
CA GLY A 96 18.24 9.04 -0.67
C GLY A 96 18.56 8.02 -1.75
N SER A 97 18.05 6.80 -1.67
CA SER A 97 18.22 5.76 -2.68
C SER A 97 16.92 5.46 -3.40
N PRO A 98 16.93 5.19 -4.72
CA PRO A 98 15.74 4.73 -5.41
C PRO A 98 15.28 3.39 -4.83
N VAL A 99 13.98 3.16 -4.82
CA VAL A 99 13.40 1.92 -4.31
C VAL A 99 12.37 1.38 -5.29
N PHE A 100 12.51 0.09 -5.63
CA PHE A 100 11.47 -0.66 -6.30
C PHE A 100 10.56 -1.35 -5.28
N MET A 101 9.27 -1.18 -5.43
CA MET A 101 8.29 -1.72 -4.50
C MET A 101 7.84 -3.10 -4.93
N LYS A 102 8.40 -4.12 -4.29
CA LYS A 102 8.04 -5.54 -4.43
C LYS A 102 6.80 -5.78 -3.58
N GLY A 103 5.63 -5.50 -4.15
CA GLY A 103 4.38 -5.45 -3.42
C GLY A 103 3.62 -6.77 -3.38
N ILE A 104 2.72 -6.89 -2.45
CA ILE A 104 1.67 -7.91 -2.41
C ILE A 104 0.45 -7.36 -1.68
N SER A 105 -0.75 -7.69 -2.16
CA SER A 105 -1.98 -7.36 -1.44
C SER A 105 -2.44 -8.54 -0.59
N PHE A 106 -3.11 -8.28 0.54
CA PHE A 106 -3.90 -9.28 1.24
C PHE A 106 -5.10 -8.65 1.95
N HIS A 107 -6.16 -9.45 2.11
CA HIS A 107 -7.25 -9.14 3.02
C HIS A 107 -6.86 -9.50 4.46
N GLU A 108 -7.45 -8.82 5.43
CA GLU A 108 -7.32 -9.11 6.86
C GLU A 108 -8.09 -10.39 7.20
N GLU A 109 -7.66 -11.51 6.62
CA GLU A 109 -8.34 -12.79 6.71
C GLU A 109 -7.34 -13.94 6.86
N ILE A 110 -7.65 -14.89 7.73
CA ILE A 110 -6.95 -16.17 7.84
C ILE A 110 -7.81 -17.22 7.12
N ALA A 111 -7.43 -17.55 5.90
CA ALA A 111 -8.17 -18.41 5.02
C ALA A 111 -8.43 -19.81 5.63
N GLN A 112 -7.41 -20.41 6.26
CA GLN A 112 -7.48 -21.73 6.88
C GLN A 112 -8.51 -21.81 8.03
N ARG A 113 -8.77 -20.71 8.72
CA ARG A 113 -9.74 -20.59 9.81
C ARG A 113 -11.07 -19.98 9.35
N GLN A 114 -11.13 -19.48 8.13
CA GLN A 114 -12.27 -18.79 7.53
C GLN A 114 -12.77 -17.60 8.37
N GLY A 115 -11.84 -16.82 8.93
CA GLY A 115 -12.17 -15.70 9.79
C GLY A 115 -11.18 -14.56 9.69
N ARG A 116 -11.56 -13.40 10.24
CA ARG A 116 -10.71 -12.22 10.25
C ARG A 116 -9.43 -12.43 11.07
N ALA A 117 -8.35 -11.82 10.61
CA ALA A 117 -7.13 -11.70 11.39
C ALA A 117 -7.34 -10.62 12.48
N PHE A 118 -7.23 -11.01 13.76
CA PHE A 118 -7.48 -10.11 14.88
C PHE A 118 -6.42 -10.18 15.98
N SER A 119 -5.43 -11.03 15.82
CA SER A 119 -4.38 -11.26 16.82
C SER A 119 -2.99 -10.98 16.27
N GLN A 120 -2.02 -10.87 17.18
CA GLN A 120 -0.62 -10.76 16.81
C GLN A 120 -0.13 -12.01 16.06
N GLN A 121 -0.62 -13.20 16.42
CA GLN A 121 -0.29 -14.45 15.74
C GLN A 121 -0.79 -14.45 14.30
N ASP A 122 -1.99 -13.93 14.06
CA ASP A 122 -2.53 -13.79 12.72
C ASP A 122 -1.70 -12.83 11.87
N ALA A 123 -1.29 -11.70 12.46
CA ALA A 123 -0.40 -10.75 11.78
C ALA A 123 0.95 -11.40 11.42
N VAL A 124 1.52 -12.21 12.33
CA VAL A 124 2.75 -12.98 12.07
C VAL A 124 2.55 -13.94 10.90
N ALA A 125 1.43 -14.68 10.87
CA ALA A 125 1.14 -15.64 9.80
C ALA A 125 1.08 -14.97 8.42
N LEU A 126 0.31 -13.87 8.29
CA LEU A 126 0.17 -13.13 7.04
C LEU A 126 1.49 -12.51 6.57
N LEU A 127 2.18 -11.80 7.46
CA LEU A 127 3.40 -11.07 7.12
C LEU A 127 4.59 -12.01 6.88
N SER A 128 4.66 -13.17 7.54
CA SER A 128 5.73 -14.16 7.31
C SER A 128 5.66 -14.75 5.91
N GLU A 129 4.45 -15.03 5.39
CA GLU A 129 4.30 -15.49 3.99
C GLU A 129 4.65 -14.40 2.98
N ALA A 130 4.25 -13.15 3.25
CA ALA A 130 4.68 -12.02 2.42
C ALA A 130 6.22 -11.83 2.44
N LYS A 131 6.86 -12.03 3.60
CA LYS A 131 8.33 -11.98 3.72
C LYS A 131 9.00 -13.10 2.95
N SER A 132 8.47 -14.31 3.04
CA SER A 132 8.96 -15.48 2.30
C SER A 132 8.84 -15.28 0.79
N LEU A 133 7.80 -14.59 0.32
CA LEU A 133 7.62 -14.21 -1.08
C LEU A 133 8.72 -13.24 -1.58
N GLY A 134 9.38 -12.53 -0.67
CA GLY A 134 10.37 -11.51 -1.00
C GLY A 134 9.77 -10.10 -1.13
N ALA A 135 8.53 -9.90 -0.70
CA ALA A 135 7.90 -8.60 -0.70
C ALA A 135 8.57 -7.61 0.27
N ASN A 136 8.55 -6.32 -0.10
CA ASN A 136 8.95 -5.20 0.74
C ASN A 136 7.84 -4.16 0.92
N LEU A 137 6.69 -4.34 0.24
CA LEU A 137 5.50 -3.52 0.35
C LEU A 137 4.27 -4.40 0.53
N ILE A 138 3.38 -4.02 1.43
CA ILE A 138 2.05 -4.63 1.58
C ILE A 138 0.98 -3.59 1.25
N ARG A 139 0.07 -3.92 0.35
CA ARG A 139 -1.17 -3.17 0.16
C ARG A 139 -2.25 -3.77 1.04
N LEU A 140 -2.69 -3.02 2.03
CA LEU A 140 -3.75 -3.38 2.96
C LEU A 140 -5.11 -3.07 2.32
N ALA A 141 -5.53 -3.93 1.40
CA ALA A 141 -6.72 -3.73 0.58
C ALA A 141 -7.97 -4.24 1.29
N HIS A 142 -9.10 -3.58 1.15
CA HIS A 142 -9.36 -2.22 0.66
C HIS A 142 -9.92 -1.39 1.83
N TYR A 143 -9.36 -1.50 3.01
CA TYR A 143 -9.82 -0.90 4.27
C TYR A 143 -8.69 -0.85 5.30
N PRO A 144 -8.77 0.04 6.30
CA PRO A 144 -7.81 0.05 7.41
C PRO A 144 -7.83 -1.29 8.14
N GLN A 145 -6.69 -1.97 8.17
CA GLN A 145 -6.56 -3.26 8.84
C GLN A 145 -6.15 -3.10 10.31
N ASN A 146 -6.10 -4.22 11.02
CA ASN A 146 -5.80 -4.27 12.44
C ASN A 146 -4.42 -3.69 12.75
N GLU A 147 -4.31 -2.97 13.86
CA GLU A 147 -3.09 -2.31 14.31
C GLU A 147 -1.92 -3.29 14.52
N TYR A 148 -2.19 -4.55 14.88
CA TYR A 148 -1.14 -5.59 14.98
C TYR A 148 -0.42 -5.79 13.65
N ILE A 149 -1.15 -5.77 12.52
CA ILE A 149 -0.57 -5.90 11.17
C ILE A 149 0.32 -4.70 10.87
N VAL A 150 -0.17 -3.47 11.11
CA VAL A 150 0.57 -2.24 10.81
C VAL A 150 1.86 -2.15 11.63
N ARG A 151 1.78 -2.40 12.94
CA ARG A 151 2.93 -2.35 13.87
C ARG A 151 3.95 -3.46 13.59
N LEU A 152 3.49 -4.65 13.29
CA LEU A 152 4.39 -5.77 12.98
C LEU A 152 5.05 -5.59 11.61
N ALA A 153 4.33 -5.10 10.60
CA ALA A 153 4.89 -4.76 9.29
C ALA A 153 6.04 -3.76 9.41
N GLU A 154 5.90 -2.73 10.24
CA GLU A 154 6.96 -1.76 10.54
C GLU A 154 8.21 -2.44 11.13
N LYS A 155 8.04 -3.35 12.10
CA LYS A 155 9.12 -4.14 12.72
C LYS A 155 9.78 -5.11 11.75
N MET A 156 9.02 -5.70 10.85
CA MET A 156 9.51 -6.65 9.85
C MET A 156 10.12 -6.01 8.61
N GLY A 157 10.06 -4.67 8.49
CA GLY A 157 10.62 -3.93 7.37
C GLY A 157 9.74 -3.96 6.13
N PHE A 158 8.44 -3.85 6.27
CA PHE A 158 7.53 -3.66 5.16
C PHE A 158 7.13 -2.19 5.03
N MET A 159 7.15 -1.68 3.82
CA MET A 159 6.40 -0.49 3.44
C MET A 159 4.92 -0.84 3.38
N LEU A 160 4.03 0.14 3.61
CA LEU A 160 2.59 -0.08 3.63
C LEU A 160 1.86 0.92 2.72
N TRP A 161 0.82 0.42 2.08
CA TRP A 161 -0.23 1.20 1.44
C TRP A 161 -1.54 0.95 2.19
N GLU A 162 -2.10 2.00 2.78
CA GLU A 162 -3.42 1.99 3.42
C GLU A 162 -4.43 2.79 2.62
N GLU A 163 -5.68 2.33 2.66
CA GLU A 163 -6.80 2.96 1.98
C GLU A 163 -8.11 2.73 2.75
N ILE A 164 -9.11 3.57 2.49
CA ILE A 164 -10.48 3.35 2.95
C ILE A 164 -11.30 2.72 1.82
N PRO A 165 -12.45 2.07 2.10
CA PRO A 165 -13.19 1.31 1.09
C PRO A 165 -13.96 2.19 0.10
N LEU A 166 -13.29 3.13 -0.56
CA LEU A 166 -13.81 3.87 -1.72
C LEU A 166 -13.54 3.06 -2.98
N TRP A 167 -14.41 2.09 -3.23
CA TRP A 167 -14.25 1.08 -4.27
C TRP A 167 -15.48 1.00 -5.17
N GLN A 168 -15.25 1.03 -6.49
CA GLN A 168 -16.28 0.90 -7.56
C GLN A 168 -17.49 1.84 -7.40
N ASN A 169 -18.67 1.30 -7.08
CA ASN A 169 -19.97 1.98 -7.13
C ASN A 169 -20.23 2.78 -5.84
N ILE A 170 -19.64 3.95 -5.73
CA ILE A 170 -19.88 4.90 -4.65
C ILE A 170 -20.80 6.01 -5.16
N ASP A 171 -21.75 6.45 -4.35
CA ASP A 171 -22.53 7.67 -4.63
C ASP A 171 -21.69 8.91 -4.34
N PHE A 172 -20.98 9.37 -5.36
CA PHE A 172 -20.11 10.55 -5.30
C PHE A 172 -20.89 11.88 -5.29
N THR A 173 -22.22 11.86 -5.36
CA THR A 173 -23.05 13.07 -5.23
C THR A 173 -23.56 13.28 -3.81
N SER A 174 -23.52 12.26 -2.98
CA SER A 174 -24.00 12.27 -1.60
C SER A 174 -23.04 12.99 -0.66
N LYS A 175 -23.51 14.09 -0.05
CA LYS A 175 -22.76 14.78 1.03
C LYS A 175 -22.54 13.92 2.26
N ALA A 176 -23.48 13.03 2.58
CA ALA A 176 -23.34 12.11 3.72
C ALA A 176 -22.24 11.07 3.47
N THR A 177 -22.14 10.55 2.25
CA THR A 177 -21.07 9.65 1.83
C THR A 177 -19.71 10.36 1.90
N LEU A 178 -19.62 11.60 1.41
CA LEU A 178 -18.39 12.40 1.51
C LEU A 178 -17.96 12.59 2.97
N GLN A 179 -18.89 13.00 3.84
CA GLN A 179 -18.57 13.22 5.26
C GLN A 179 -18.10 11.92 5.94
N LYS A 180 -18.74 10.79 5.65
CA LYS A 180 -18.31 9.48 6.15
C LYS A 180 -16.89 9.12 5.66
N ALA A 181 -16.60 9.31 4.37
CA ALA A 181 -15.30 9.05 3.79
C ALA A 181 -14.20 9.94 4.39
N LEU A 182 -14.47 11.24 4.58
CA LEU A 182 -13.56 12.17 5.25
C LEU A 182 -13.27 11.75 6.69
N THR A 183 -14.29 11.33 7.45
CA THR A 183 -14.13 10.84 8.81
C THR A 183 -13.27 9.57 8.85
N MET A 184 -13.61 8.55 8.07
CA MET A 184 -12.85 7.29 8.02
C MET A 184 -11.38 7.52 7.62
N HIS A 185 -11.15 8.35 6.60
CA HIS A 185 -9.80 8.65 6.12
C HIS A 185 -9.00 9.44 7.18
N SER A 186 -9.64 10.38 7.87
CA SER A 186 -9.00 11.14 8.96
C SER A 186 -8.63 10.24 10.14
N GLU A 187 -9.52 9.34 10.54
CA GLU A 187 -9.27 8.37 11.62
C GLU A 187 -8.10 7.43 11.27
N MET A 188 -8.06 6.91 10.05
CA MET A 188 -6.95 6.11 9.54
C MET A 188 -5.61 6.87 9.62
N ILE A 189 -5.57 8.11 9.11
CA ILE A 189 -4.38 8.95 9.18
C ILE A 189 -3.99 9.25 10.63
N MET A 190 -4.93 9.60 11.48
CA MET A 190 -4.66 9.91 12.89
C MET A 190 -4.07 8.73 13.64
N ARG A 191 -4.55 7.51 13.38
CA ARG A 191 -4.04 6.27 13.96
C ARG A 191 -2.59 5.99 13.52
N ASP A 192 -2.31 6.09 12.18
CA ASP A 192 -1.12 5.47 11.60
C ASP A 192 -0.08 6.46 11.04
N ARG A 193 -0.34 7.77 11.01
CA ARG A 193 0.62 8.77 10.49
C ARG A 193 1.99 8.79 11.19
N ASN A 194 2.12 8.20 12.36
CA ASN A 194 3.41 8.06 13.04
C ASN A 194 4.14 6.75 12.69
N ARG A 195 3.52 5.84 11.92
CA ARG A 195 4.17 4.61 11.47
C ARG A 195 5.08 4.90 10.29
N CYS A 196 6.38 4.67 10.42
CA CYS A 196 7.35 4.91 9.33
C CYS A 196 7.17 3.94 8.16
N ALA A 197 6.56 2.79 8.37
CA ALA A 197 6.18 1.83 7.34
C ALA A 197 5.22 2.43 6.30
N LEU A 198 4.32 3.33 6.72
CA LEU A 198 3.34 3.94 5.81
C LEU A 198 4.04 4.73 4.70
N THR A 199 3.78 4.32 3.45
CA THR A 199 4.34 4.90 2.23
C THR A 199 3.26 5.58 1.41
N PHE A 200 2.10 4.94 1.26
CA PHE A 200 0.99 5.46 0.48
C PHE A 200 -0.28 5.62 1.30
N TRP A 201 -0.96 6.75 1.07
CA TRP A 201 -2.37 6.91 1.34
C TRP A 201 -3.14 6.67 0.04
N GLY A 202 -3.96 5.61 0.02
CA GLY A 202 -4.83 5.28 -1.11
C GLY A 202 -6.11 6.12 -1.07
N ILE A 203 -6.41 6.79 -2.18
CA ILE A 203 -7.55 7.72 -2.29
C ILE A 203 -8.81 7.02 -2.79
N ALA A 204 -8.66 6.09 -3.73
CA ALA A 204 -9.76 5.31 -4.29
C ALA A 204 -9.26 4.07 -5.04
N ASN A 205 -10.14 3.09 -5.24
CA ASN A 205 -9.89 1.91 -6.06
C ASN A 205 -11.00 1.72 -7.10
N GLU A 206 -10.63 1.58 -8.39
CA GLU A 206 -11.51 1.21 -9.52
C GLU A 206 -12.79 2.05 -9.62
N THR A 207 -12.69 3.34 -9.35
CA THR A 207 -13.83 4.26 -9.45
C THR A 207 -13.92 4.88 -10.85
N SER A 208 -15.11 4.81 -11.46
CA SER A 208 -15.32 5.33 -12.83
C SER A 208 -15.17 6.85 -12.90
N PRO A 209 -14.46 7.38 -13.91
CA PRO A 209 -14.27 8.82 -14.10
C PRO A 209 -15.60 9.59 -14.23
N SER A 210 -15.77 10.63 -13.43
CA SER A 210 -16.87 11.59 -13.54
C SER A 210 -16.52 12.91 -12.85
N LYS A 211 -17.24 13.99 -13.16
CA LYS A 211 -17.04 15.28 -12.47
C LYS A 211 -17.34 15.19 -10.98
N SER A 212 -18.43 14.50 -10.61
CA SER A 212 -18.80 14.31 -9.19
C SER A 212 -17.75 13.48 -8.43
N ARG A 213 -17.27 12.37 -9.02
CA ARG A 213 -16.19 11.56 -8.46
C ARG A 213 -14.91 12.39 -8.25
N ASN A 214 -14.50 13.17 -9.24
CA ASN A 214 -13.31 13.99 -9.14
C ASN A 214 -13.44 15.08 -8.06
N SER A 215 -14.60 15.75 -7.97
CA SER A 215 -14.84 16.72 -6.90
C SER A 215 -14.80 16.09 -5.51
N PHE A 216 -15.45 14.95 -5.34
CA PHE A 216 -15.45 14.19 -4.08
C PHE A 216 -14.02 13.76 -3.66
N LEU A 217 -13.28 13.16 -4.58
CA LEU A 217 -11.92 12.68 -4.27
C LEU A 217 -10.92 13.81 -4.05
N LYS A 218 -11.10 14.98 -4.68
CA LYS A 218 -10.32 16.19 -4.38
C LYS A 218 -10.49 16.65 -2.92
N GLU A 219 -11.71 16.57 -2.37
CA GLU A 219 -11.91 16.87 -0.94
C GLU A 219 -11.15 15.91 -0.02
N ILE A 220 -11.11 14.60 -0.35
CA ILE A 220 -10.31 13.61 0.39
C ILE A 220 -8.81 13.93 0.28
N ILE A 221 -8.32 14.23 -0.94
CA ILE A 221 -6.92 14.62 -1.18
C ILE A 221 -6.54 15.87 -0.37
N ASN A 222 -7.36 16.92 -0.44
CA ASN A 222 -7.14 18.16 0.29
C ASN A 222 -7.10 17.94 1.81
N ASN A 223 -7.99 17.10 2.32
CA ASN A 223 -8.01 16.74 3.75
C ASN A 223 -6.74 15.97 4.14
N CYS A 224 -6.35 14.99 3.32
CA CYS A 224 -5.13 14.22 3.55
C CYS A 224 -3.89 15.13 3.62
N GLN A 225 -3.71 16.02 2.64
CA GLN A 225 -2.57 16.93 2.57
C GLN A 225 -2.50 17.91 3.76
N LYS A 226 -3.65 18.28 4.34
CA LYS A 226 -3.70 19.09 5.58
C LYS A 226 -3.22 18.30 6.80
N MET A 227 -3.45 16.98 6.80
CA MET A 227 -3.14 16.11 7.96
C MET A 227 -1.74 15.51 7.89
N ASP A 228 -1.26 15.17 6.68
CA ASP A 228 0.03 14.53 6.47
C ASP A 228 0.59 14.84 5.08
N THR A 229 1.77 15.42 5.03
CA THR A 229 2.53 15.74 3.80
C THR A 229 3.76 14.85 3.60
N THR A 230 3.87 13.78 4.37
CA THR A 230 5.08 12.94 4.43
C THR A 230 4.90 11.55 3.80
N ARG A 231 3.70 11.24 3.33
CA ARG A 231 3.34 10.06 2.54
C ARG A 231 2.94 10.48 1.14
N LEU A 232 3.04 9.53 0.22
CA LEU A 232 2.65 9.72 -1.17
C LEU A 232 1.16 9.41 -1.36
N LEU A 233 0.51 10.16 -2.22
CA LEU A 233 -0.88 9.95 -2.58
C LEU A 233 -0.97 9.10 -3.83
N THR A 234 -1.85 8.11 -3.83
CA THR A 234 -2.12 7.26 -4.98
C THR A 234 -3.60 6.85 -5.07
N ALA A 235 -4.03 6.43 -6.24
CA ALA A 235 -5.30 5.76 -6.46
C ALA A 235 -5.09 4.64 -7.49
N ALA A 236 -5.83 3.54 -7.37
CA ALA A 236 -5.77 2.43 -8.29
C ALA A 236 -6.82 2.59 -9.40
N PHE A 237 -6.38 2.69 -10.65
CA PHE A 237 -7.21 2.88 -11.85
C PHE A 237 -7.34 1.58 -12.62
N ASP A 238 -8.53 1.27 -13.13
CA ASP A 238 -8.82 0.09 -13.96
C ASP A 238 -9.25 0.43 -15.40
N LYS A 239 -9.57 1.69 -15.69
CA LYS A 239 -10.08 2.14 -16.99
C LYS A 239 -8.96 2.47 -17.99
N VAL A 240 -7.95 1.60 -18.04
CA VAL A 240 -6.85 1.68 -19.02
C VAL A 240 -7.32 1.14 -20.37
N LYS A 241 -7.20 1.96 -21.42
CA LYS A 241 -7.60 1.65 -22.78
C LYS A 241 -6.42 1.17 -23.61
N TRP A 242 -6.69 0.25 -24.53
CA TRP A 242 -5.74 -0.16 -25.58
C TRP A 242 -5.90 0.73 -26.81
N ASN A 243 -4.79 1.32 -27.23
CA ASN A 243 -4.69 2.03 -28.49
C ASN A 243 -3.98 1.12 -29.52
N GLY A 244 -4.75 0.61 -30.50
CA GLY A 244 -4.23 -0.33 -31.51
C GLY A 244 -3.27 0.31 -32.50
N ASP A 245 -3.41 1.62 -32.77
CA ASP A 245 -2.56 2.31 -33.74
C ASP A 245 -1.14 2.51 -33.19
N THR A 246 -1.01 2.79 -31.90
CA THR A 246 0.27 3.01 -31.23
C THR A 246 0.79 1.79 -30.48
N GLN A 247 -0.02 0.73 -30.36
CA GLN A 247 0.25 -0.47 -29.56
C GLN A 247 0.56 -0.14 -28.10
N THR A 248 -0.19 0.84 -27.52
CA THR A 248 0.03 1.32 -26.17
C THR A 248 -1.20 1.18 -25.29
N PHE A 249 -1.00 0.95 -23.99
CA PHE A 249 -2.00 1.22 -22.98
C PHE A 249 -1.98 2.70 -22.56
N GLU A 250 -3.15 3.30 -22.49
CA GLU A 250 -3.35 4.72 -22.18
C GLU A 250 -4.39 4.90 -21.09
N LEU A 251 -4.26 5.96 -20.28
CA LEU A 251 -5.21 6.33 -19.23
C LEU A 251 -5.61 7.80 -19.38
N GLU A 252 -6.92 8.01 -19.56
CA GLU A 252 -7.54 9.32 -19.60
C GLU A 252 -8.31 9.57 -18.31
N ASP A 253 -7.65 10.08 -17.29
CA ASP A 253 -8.28 10.40 -16.02
C ASP A 253 -7.60 11.60 -15.36
N THR A 254 -8.32 12.71 -15.25
CA THR A 254 -7.79 13.96 -14.68
C THR A 254 -7.47 13.89 -13.18
N LEU A 255 -7.92 12.84 -12.47
CA LEU A 255 -7.54 12.63 -11.08
C LEU A 255 -6.03 12.41 -10.94
N THR A 256 -5.38 11.85 -11.96
CA THR A 256 -3.92 11.62 -11.98
C THR A 256 -3.10 12.88 -11.73
N GLU A 257 -3.63 14.06 -12.06
CA GLU A 257 -2.95 15.35 -11.84
C GLU A 257 -2.70 15.63 -10.34
N TYR A 258 -3.58 15.13 -9.46
CA TYR A 258 -3.59 15.39 -8.01
C TYR A 258 -2.86 14.32 -7.19
N LEU A 259 -2.34 13.29 -7.85
CA LEU A 259 -1.67 12.16 -7.21
C LEU A 259 -0.16 12.23 -7.41
N ASP A 260 0.58 11.73 -6.44
CA ASP A 260 2.04 11.60 -6.51
C ASP A 260 2.47 10.40 -7.36
N VAL A 261 1.73 9.30 -7.26
CA VAL A 261 1.97 8.04 -7.96
C VAL A 261 0.68 7.58 -8.63
N VAL A 262 0.77 7.14 -9.88
CA VAL A 262 -0.36 6.57 -10.62
C VAL A 262 -0.30 5.05 -10.48
N SER A 263 -1.37 4.44 -9.97
CA SER A 263 -1.42 2.99 -9.78
C SER A 263 -2.48 2.36 -10.68
N ILE A 264 -2.17 1.20 -11.25
CA ILE A 264 -3.01 0.56 -12.27
C ILE A 264 -3.37 -0.87 -11.84
N ASN A 265 -4.67 -1.16 -11.90
CA ASN A 265 -5.21 -2.52 -11.85
C ASN A 265 -5.40 -3.02 -13.29
N LYS A 266 -4.64 -4.04 -13.70
CA LYS A 266 -4.77 -4.57 -15.05
C LYS A 266 -4.58 -6.10 -15.07
N TYR A 267 -5.64 -6.79 -15.43
CA TYR A 267 -5.71 -8.26 -15.40
C TYR A 267 -5.65 -8.83 -16.81
N MET A 268 -4.47 -8.72 -17.46
CA MET A 268 -4.24 -9.28 -18.78
C MET A 268 -4.17 -10.80 -18.71
N GLY A 269 -4.80 -11.47 -19.69
CA GLY A 269 -4.92 -12.91 -19.72
C GLY A 269 -6.03 -13.48 -18.82
N TRP A 270 -6.68 -12.64 -17.96
CA TRP A 270 -7.78 -13.09 -17.11
C TRP A 270 -9.10 -12.38 -17.43
N TYR A 271 -9.22 -11.09 -17.13
CA TYR A 271 -10.42 -10.31 -17.48
C TYR A 271 -10.32 -9.68 -18.87
N HIS A 272 -9.11 -9.51 -19.37
CA HIS A 272 -8.86 -8.91 -20.68
C HIS A 272 -7.98 -9.82 -21.51
N PRO A 273 -8.36 -10.11 -22.78
CA PRO A 273 -7.51 -10.87 -23.68
C PRO A 273 -6.23 -10.07 -24.03
N TRP A 274 -5.17 -10.77 -24.38
CA TRP A 274 -3.97 -10.16 -24.90
C TRP A 274 -4.24 -9.56 -26.29
N PRO A 275 -4.01 -8.24 -26.50
CA PRO A 275 -4.20 -7.64 -27.82
C PRO A 275 -3.09 -8.02 -28.81
N ILE A 276 -1.87 -8.17 -28.31
CA ILE A 276 -0.67 -8.61 -29.01
C ILE A 276 0.20 -9.40 -28.00
N LYS A 277 1.40 -9.83 -28.39
CA LYS A 277 2.32 -10.51 -27.47
C LYS A 277 2.71 -9.60 -26.29
N PRO A 278 2.87 -10.14 -25.07
CA PRO A 278 3.20 -9.37 -23.88
C PRO A 278 4.43 -8.47 -24.05
N SER A 279 5.50 -8.97 -24.66
CA SER A 279 6.75 -8.23 -24.89
C SER A 279 6.64 -7.08 -25.90
N GLU A 280 5.57 -7.03 -26.69
CA GLU A 280 5.35 -6.01 -27.72
C GLU A 280 4.45 -4.86 -27.22
N ILE A 281 3.82 -5.03 -26.03
CA ILE A 281 2.93 -4.04 -25.44
C ILE A 281 3.75 -2.90 -24.84
N SER A 282 3.38 -1.68 -25.21
CA SER A 282 3.92 -0.46 -24.62
C SER A 282 2.92 0.24 -23.71
N TRP A 283 3.40 1.13 -22.83
CA TRP A 283 2.59 1.88 -21.89
C TRP A 283 2.88 3.37 -22.01
N ASN A 284 1.81 4.15 -22.22
CA ASN A 284 1.86 5.62 -22.24
C ASN A 284 0.91 6.19 -21.19
N ILE A 285 1.25 5.95 -19.93
CA ILE A 285 0.45 6.39 -18.78
C ILE A 285 1.28 7.33 -17.92
N CYS A 286 0.89 8.60 -17.89
CA CYS A 286 1.55 9.62 -17.06
C CYS A 286 3.10 9.51 -17.10
N PRO A 287 3.72 9.66 -18.27
CA PRO A 287 5.14 9.29 -18.48
C PRO A 287 6.11 10.06 -17.59
N ASP A 288 5.68 11.15 -16.98
CA ASP A 288 6.50 11.98 -16.08
C ASP A 288 6.29 11.70 -14.58
N LYS A 289 5.39 10.76 -14.26
CA LYS A 289 5.12 10.34 -12.87
C LYS A 289 5.52 8.88 -12.64
N PRO A 290 5.84 8.49 -11.39
CA PRO A 290 5.99 7.09 -11.02
C PRO A 290 4.69 6.30 -11.30
N LEU A 291 4.83 5.13 -11.90
CA LEU A 291 3.73 4.21 -12.16
C LEU A 291 3.90 2.95 -11.32
N PHE A 292 2.82 2.47 -10.73
CA PHE A 292 2.78 1.26 -9.92
C PHE A 292 1.67 0.33 -10.45
N ILE A 293 1.97 -0.95 -10.66
CA ILE A 293 0.95 -1.95 -10.99
C ILE A 293 0.38 -2.48 -9.67
N SER A 294 -0.82 -2.01 -9.31
CA SER A 294 -1.42 -2.27 -8.01
C SER A 294 -2.22 -3.55 -7.90
N GLU A 295 -2.70 -4.07 -9.05
CA GLU A 295 -3.32 -5.39 -9.11
C GLU A 295 -3.14 -6.04 -10.49
N PHE A 296 -2.80 -7.32 -10.48
CA PHE A 296 -2.80 -8.22 -11.64
C PHE A 296 -2.83 -9.68 -11.18
N GLY A 297 -3.20 -10.57 -12.06
CA GLY A 297 -3.22 -12.01 -11.80
C GLY A 297 -4.42 -12.71 -12.40
N GLY A 298 -4.56 -14.00 -12.14
CA GLY A 298 -5.65 -14.86 -12.56
C GLY A 298 -5.96 -15.92 -11.53
N GLU A 299 -7.11 -16.57 -11.64
CA GLU A 299 -7.51 -17.60 -10.69
C GLU A 299 -6.97 -18.99 -11.08
N ALA A 300 -6.60 -19.79 -10.09
CA ALA A 300 -6.33 -21.23 -10.23
C ALA A 300 -6.76 -21.98 -8.98
N LEU A 301 -7.24 -23.20 -9.15
CA LEU A 301 -7.50 -24.09 -8.03
C LEU A 301 -6.23 -24.86 -7.70
N TYR A 302 -5.80 -24.83 -6.43
CA TYR A 302 -4.61 -25.55 -6.00
C TYR A 302 -4.70 -27.04 -6.29
N GLY A 303 -3.63 -27.61 -6.87
CA GLY A 303 -3.55 -29.03 -7.27
C GLY A 303 -4.25 -29.35 -8.59
N GLN A 304 -4.91 -28.37 -9.23
CA GLN A 304 -5.52 -28.59 -10.54
C GLN A 304 -4.48 -28.39 -11.66
N SER A 305 -4.21 -29.45 -12.41
CA SER A 305 -3.34 -29.43 -13.59
C SER A 305 -4.16 -29.28 -14.87
N GLY A 306 -3.59 -28.63 -15.89
CA GLY A 306 -4.27 -28.45 -17.17
C GLY A 306 -3.44 -27.67 -18.18
N ASP A 307 -4.04 -27.38 -19.34
CA ASP A 307 -3.38 -26.64 -20.42
C ASP A 307 -3.07 -25.21 -19.98
N ALA A 308 -1.79 -24.85 -20.02
CA ALA A 308 -1.28 -23.52 -19.70
C ALA A 308 -1.77 -22.42 -20.66
N THR A 309 -2.44 -22.76 -21.77
CA THR A 309 -2.97 -21.79 -22.74
C THR A 309 -4.46 -21.52 -22.56
N VAL A 310 -5.14 -22.30 -21.73
CA VAL A 310 -6.60 -22.29 -21.59
C VAL A 310 -7.01 -21.73 -20.21
N ALA A 311 -7.49 -20.49 -20.15
CA ALA A 311 -7.92 -19.84 -18.92
C ALA A 311 -9.02 -20.60 -18.17
N SER A 312 -9.97 -21.23 -18.92
CA SER A 312 -11.04 -22.02 -18.35
C SER A 312 -10.60 -23.36 -17.74
N SER A 313 -9.30 -23.70 -17.83
CA SER A 313 -8.71 -24.86 -17.17
C SER A 313 -8.64 -24.68 -15.64
N TRP A 314 -8.57 -23.46 -15.15
CA TRP A 314 -8.33 -23.13 -13.73
C TRP A 314 -7.08 -23.78 -13.16
N SER A 315 -6.13 -24.15 -14.06
CA SER A 315 -4.91 -24.87 -13.70
C SER A 315 -3.84 -23.94 -13.13
N GLU A 316 -2.96 -24.51 -12.32
CA GLU A 316 -1.79 -23.79 -11.82
C GLU A 316 -0.82 -23.45 -12.95
N GLU A 317 -0.74 -24.27 -14.02
CA GLU A 317 0.06 -24.03 -15.21
C GLU A 317 -0.40 -22.78 -15.95
N TYR A 318 -1.72 -22.58 -16.10
CA TYR A 318 -2.25 -21.37 -16.70
C TYR A 318 -1.94 -20.14 -15.85
N GLN A 319 -2.14 -20.21 -14.54
CA GLN A 319 -1.83 -19.11 -13.63
C GLN A 319 -0.33 -18.78 -13.66
N GLU A 320 0.54 -19.79 -13.63
CA GLU A 320 1.99 -19.62 -13.72
C GLU A 320 2.39 -18.87 -14.99
N ARG A 321 1.90 -19.33 -16.16
CA ARG A 321 2.15 -18.67 -17.44
C ARG A 321 1.64 -17.23 -17.45
N LEU A 322 0.40 -17.01 -17.01
CA LEU A 322 -0.20 -15.68 -16.95
C LEU A 322 0.68 -14.70 -16.15
N TYR A 323 1.24 -15.14 -15.03
CA TYR A 323 2.14 -14.31 -14.23
C TYR A 323 3.45 -14.02 -14.98
N LYS A 324 4.05 -15.00 -15.65
CA LYS A 324 5.26 -14.79 -16.48
C LYS A 324 5.00 -13.78 -17.60
N ASP A 325 3.90 -13.93 -18.33
CA ASP A 325 3.51 -13.05 -19.44
C ASP A 325 3.25 -11.61 -18.95
N ASN A 326 2.59 -11.43 -17.78
CA ASN A 326 2.39 -10.11 -17.20
C ASN A 326 3.70 -9.46 -16.74
N LEU A 327 4.61 -10.21 -16.13
CA LEU A 327 5.91 -9.69 -15.71
C LEU A 327 6.75 -9.26 -16.92
N GLU A 328 6.74 -10.04 -18.01
CA GLU A 328 7.39 -9.69 -19.28
C GLU A 328 6.87 -8.35 -19.82
N MET A 329 5.56 -8.14 -19.81
CA MET A 329 4.95 -6.88 -20.20
C MET A 329 5.36 -5.72 -19.27
N PHE A 330 5.35 -5.92 -17.94
CA PHE A 330 5.58 -4.83 -16.99
C PHE A 330 7.01 -4.32 -16.96
N ILE A 331 8.02 -5.18 -17.16
CA ILE A 331 9.43 -4.75 -17.15
C ILE A 331 9.77 -3.75 -18.26
N SER A 332 8.94 -3.66 -19.32
CA SER A 332 9.08 -2.68 -20.40
C SER A 332 8.57 -1.28 -20.05
N ILE A 333 7.86 -1.10 -18.91
CA ILE A 333 7.27 0.18 -18.51
C ILE A 333 8.37 1.15 -18.02
N PRO A 334 8.58 2.31 -18.69
CA PRO A 334 9.74 3.16 -18.43
C PRO A 334 9.74 3.86 -17.06
N ASN A 335 8.56 4.05 -16.47
CA ASN A 335 8.34 4.72 -15.19
C ASN A 335 7.78 3.78 -14.12
N LEU A 336 7.98 2.46 -14.29
CA LEU A 336 7.55 1.47 -13.30
C LEU A 336 8.36 1.62 -12.01
N THR A 337 7.66 1.73 -10.89
CA THR A 337 8.26 1.82 -9.55
C THR A 337 7.92 0.66 -8.63
N GLY A 338 7.06 -0.24 -9.08
CA GLY A 338 6.70 -1.44 -8.35
C GLY A 338 5.49 -2.16 -8.91
N ILE A 339 5.27 -3.34 -8.38
CA ILE A 339 4.12 -4.18 -8.71
C ILE A 339 3.55 -4.83 -7.44
N ALA A 340 2.26 -5.12 -7.42
CA ALA A 340 1.61 -5.92 -6.38
C ALA A 340 0.61 -6.90 -6.98
N PRO A 341 0.91 -8.20 -6.99
CA PRO A 341 -0.05 -9.22 -7.35
C PRO A 341 -1.35 -9.14 -6.53
N TRP A 342 -2.46 -9.42 -7.15
CA TRP A 342 -3.70 -9.69 -6.49
C TRP A 342 -3.92 -11.20 -6.49
N ILE A 343 -3.64 -11.91 -5.42
CA ILE A 343 -3.48 -11.53 -4.02
C ILE A 343 -2.62 -12.61 -3.32
N LEU A 344 -2.19 -12.39 -2.07
CA LEU A 344 -1.33 -13.35 -1.37
C LEU A 344 -2.04 -14.69 -1.10
N PHE A 345 -3.26 -14.64 -0.52
CA PHE A 345 -4.06 -15.82 -0.22
C PHE A 345 -5.38 -15.83 -0.98
N ASP A 346 -5.88 -17.00 -1.33
CA ASP A 346 -7.29 -17.16 -1.65
C ASP A 346 -8.14 -16.64 -0.49
N PHE A 347 -9.23 -15.93 -0.78
CA PHE A 347 -10.07 -15.31 0.24
C PHE A 347 -11.56 -15.48 -0.02
N ARG A 348 -12.37 -15.36 1.04
CA ARG A 348 -13.84 -15.49 0.97
C ARG A 348 -14.43 -14.37 0.12
N SER A 349 -15.21 -14.79 -0.89
CA SER A 349 -15.89 -13.89 -1.82
C SER A 349 -17.23 -14.50 -2.23
N PRO A 350 -18.29 -14.34 -1.43
CA PRO A 350 -19.57 -15.05 -1.60
C PRO A 350 -20.24 -14.84 -2.96
N TYR A 351 -19.92 -13.73 -3.64
CA TYR A 351 -20.44 -13.44 -4.98
C TYR A 351 -19.76 -14.22 -6.11
N ARG A 352 -18.63 -14.89 -5.80
CA ARG A 352 -17.88 -15.68 -6.77
C ARG A 352 -18.33 -17.12 -6.70
N PHE A 353 -19.21 -17.47 -7.62
CA PHE A 353 -19.82 -18.79 -7.66
C PHE A 353 -19.58 -19.46 -9.03
N HIS A 354 -18.42 -20.09 -9.19
CA HIS A 354 -18.21 -21.12 -10.19
C HIS A 354 -18.32 -22.46 -9.45
N PRO A 355 -19.30 -23.33 -9.80
CA PRO A 355 -19.68 -24.48 -8.96
C PRO A 355 -18.54 -25.46 -8.68
N LEU A 356 -17.58 -25.57 -9.61
CA LEU A 356 -16.45 -26.50 -9.47
C LEU A 356 -15.20 -25.84 -8.87
N ASN A 357 -14.95 -24.56 -9.16
CA ASN A 357 -13.64 -23.97 -8.90
C ASN A 357 -13.65 -22.90 -7.81
N GLN A 358 -14.69 -22.07 -7.72
CA GLN A 358 -14.71 -20.95 -6.77
C GLN A 358 -15.42 -21.29 -5.46
N ASN A 359 -16.67 -21.73 -5.53
CA ASN A 359 -17.50 -22.07 -4.36
C ASN A 359 -17.43 -21.00 -3.24
N GLY A 360 -17.64 -19.73 -3.61
CA GLY A 360 -17.58 -18.59 -2.68
C GLY A 360 -16.18 -18.12 -2.31
N TRP A 361 -15.16 -18.49 -3.08
CA TRP A 361 -13.79 -18.02 -2.93
C TRP A 361 -13.29 -17.26 -4.16
N ASN A 362 -12.48 -16.25 -3.93
CA ASN A 362 -11.61 -15.70 -4.96
C ASN A 362 -10.32 -16.52 -4.99
N ARG A 363 -10.04 -17.18 -6.10
CA ARG A 363 -8.92 -18.11 -6.27
C ARG A 363 -7.66 -17.46 -6.89
N LYS A 364 -7.57 -16.13 -6.84
CA LYS A 364 -6.38 -15.39 -7.34
C LYS A 364 -5.18 -15.45 -6.38
N GLY A 365 -5.34 -16.03 -5.20
CA GLY A 365 -4.25 -16.21 -4.26
C GLY A 365 -3.04 -16.88 -4.88
N LEU A 366 -1.85 -16.41 -4.54
CA LEU A 366 -0.60 -17.12 -4.76
C LEU A 366 -0.49 -18.33 -3.82
N ILE A 367 -1.23 -18.28 -2.72
CA ILE A 367 -1.37 -19.34 -1.72
C ILE A 367 -2.85 -19.68 -1.62
N SER A 368 -3.16 -20.98 -1.57
CA SER A 368 -4.52 -21.47 -1.47
C SER A 368 -5.16 -21.18 -0.11
N ASP A 369 -6.49 -21.33 -0.03
CA ASP A 369 -7.26 -21.29 1.22
C ASP A 369 -6.81 -22.33 2.26
N GLN A 370 -6.09 -23.37 1.83
CA GLN A 370 -5.50 -24.39 2.69
C GLN A 370 -4.07 -24.07 3.12
N GLY A 371 -3.46 -22.99 2.60
CA GLY A 371 -2.11 -22.56 2.94
C GLY A 371 -1.01 -23.14 2.01
N TYR A 372 -1.35 -23.76 0.91
CA TYR A 372 -0.38 -24.29 -0.04
C TYR A 372 -0.02 -23.26 -1.11
N ARG A 373 1.28 -23.12 -1.38
CA ARG A 373 1.82 -22.22 -2.41
C ARG A 373 1.55 -22.78 -3.79
N LYS A 374 0.90 -21.99 -4.65
CA LYS A 374 0.65 -22.33 -6.06
C LYS A 374 1.89 -22.04 -6.90
N LYS A 375 1.96 -22.55 -8.14
CA LYS A 375 3.10 -22.36 -9.05
C LYS A 375 3.42 -20.88 -9.29
N ALA A 376 2.43 -20.02 -9.40
CA ALA A 376 2.61 -18.57 -9.57
C ALA A 376 3.34 -17.90 -8.37
N TRP A 377 3.27 -18.47 -7.16
CA TRP A 377 4.03 -17.98 -6.01
C TRP A 377 5.54 -18.02 -6.29
N TYR A 378 6.02 -19.10 -6.87
CA TYR A 378 7.46 -19.28 -7.19
C TYR A 378 7.91 -18.34 -8.28
N VAL A 379 7.05 -18.02 -9.28
CA VAL A 379 7.32 -17.02 -10.31
C VAL A 379 7.56 -15.65 -9.71
N ILE A 380 6.69 -15.20 -8.82
CA ILE A 380 6.82 -13.90 -8.14
C ILE A 380 8.02 -13.89 -7.19
N ASN A 381 8.25 -14.97 -6.44
CA ASN A 381 9.41 -15.09 -5.55
C ASN A 381 10.73 -14.97 -6.31
N GLU A 382 10.86 -15.66 -7.44
CA GLU A 382 12.03 -15.58 -8.30
C GLU A 382 12.22 -14.17 -8.88
N PHE A 383 11.16 -13.57 -9.39
CA PHE A 383 11.19 -12.19 -9.88
C PHE A 383 11.64 -11.20 -8.79
N TYR A 384 11.09 -11.31 -7.57
CA TYR A 384 11.47 -10.42 -6.46
C TYR A 384 12.90 -10.61 -5.96
N LYS A 385 13.46 -11.81 -6.09
CA LYS A 385 14.88 -12.05 -5.77
C LYS A 385 15.82 -11.41 -6.78
N ASN A 386 15.45 -11.45 -8.06
CA ASN A 386 16.34 -11.08 -9.17
C ASN A 386 16.22 -9.62 -9.59
N ILE A 387 15.08 -8.95 -9.30
CA ILE A 387 14.91 -7.55 -9.69
C ILE A 387 15.76 -6.63 -8.81
N ASN A 388 16.72 -5.96 -9.43
CA ASN A 388 17.59 -4.93 -8.84
C ASN A 388 17.33 -3.60 -9.58
N PHE A 389 17.12 -2.51 -8.84
CA PHE A 389 16.98 -1.15 -9.34
C PHE A 389 17.99 -0.23 -8.68
#